data_59fd3c11db763fa669815378e8bb33d6
#
_entry.id   59fd3c11db763fa669815378e8bb33d6
#
_cell.length_a   1.000
_cell.length_b   1.000
_cell.length_c   1.000
_cell.angle_alpha   90.00
_cell.angle_beta   90.00
_cell.angle_gamma   90.00
#
_symmetry.space_group_name_H-M   'P 1'
#
loop_
_entity.id
_entity.type
_entity.pdbx_description
1 polymer ?
#
loop_
_entity_poly.entity_id
_entity_poly.type
_entity_poly.pdbx_seq_one_letter_code
_entity_poly.pdbx_strand_id
1 'polypeptide(L)' 'MAMNPMAFLKAKKSWDTFCGNHPRFPAFLQAVRTAGIKEGTIIEVNITTPEGKSMMTNVRITASDMQAFEDLKDLQG' A
#
# COMPACT_ATOMS: atom_id res chain seq x y z
N MET A 1 -1.24 11.98 -16.56
CA MET A 1 -2.01 10.99 -17.33
C MET A 1 -3.36 10.75 -16.69
N ALA A 2 -4.43 10.98 -17.44
CA ALA A 2 -5.76 10.75 -16.90
C ALA A 2 -6.09 9.27 -16.89
N MET A 3 -6.62 8.80 -15.77
CA MET A 3 -7.04 7.41 -15.64
C MET A 3 -8.42 7.25 -16.26
N ASN A 4 -8.58 6.19 -17.07
CA ASN A 4 -9.87 5.84 -17.65
C ASN A 4 -10.84 5.45 -16.52
N PRO A 5 -12.06 6.05 -16.46
CA PRO A 5 -13.02 5.71 -15.40
C PRO A 5 -13.35 4.22 -15.31
N MET A 6 -13.41 3.54 -16.45
CA MET A 6 -13.68 2.10 -16.47
C MET A 6 -12.53 1.33 -15.82
N ALA A 7 -11.28 1.73 -16.10
CA ALA A 7 -10.12 1.09 -15.49
C ALA A 7 -10.10 1.31 -13.99
N PHE A 8 -10.49 2.49 -13.53
CA PHE A 8 -10.56 2.82 -12.11
C PHE A 8 -11.58 1.93 -11.39
N LEU A 9 -12.78 1.80 -11.97
CA LEU A 9 -13.83 0.97 -11.39
C LEU A 9 -13.40 -0.50 -11.32
N LYS A 10 -12.73 -0.97 -12.36
CA LYS A 10 -12.24 -2.34 -12.41
C LYS A 10 -11.17 -2.59 -11.35
N ALA A 11 -10.27 -1.62 -11.17
CA ALA A 11 -9.23 -1.71 -10.14
C ALA A 11 -9.85 -1.73 -8.75
N LYS A 12 -10.86 -0.92 -8.52
CA LYS A 12 -11.55 -0.89 -7.24
C LYS A 12 -12.21 -2.23 -6.94
N LYS A 13 -12.86 -2.81 -7.93
CA LYS A 13 -13.52 -4.11 -7.78
C LYS A 13 -12.49 -5.19 -7.46
N SER A 14 -11.35 -5.15 -8.13
CA SER A 14 -10.26 -6.10 -7.86
C SER A 14 -9.72 -5.93 -6.45
N TRP A 15 -9.58 -4.70 -6.01
CA TRP A 15 -9.15 -4.40 -4.64
C TRP A 15 -10.14 -4.93 -3.61
N ASP A 16 -11.43 -4.73 -3.86
CA ASP A 16 -12.47 -5.24 -2.96
C ASP A 16 -12.42 -6.76 -2.87
N THR A 17 -12.20 -7.44 -3.99
CA THR A 17 -12.07 -8.88 -4.03
C THR A 17 -10.87 -9.34 -3.20
N PHE A 18 -9.74 -8.66 -3.38
CA PHE A 18 -8.52 -8.96 -2.62
C PHE A 18 -8.76 -8.78 -1.12
N CYS A 19 -9.41 -7.70 -0.72
CA CYS A 19 -9.68 -7.43 0.69
C CYS A 19 -10.64 -8.47 1.26
N GLY A 20 -11.60 -8.95 0.46
CA GLY A 20 -12.51 -10.02 0.88
C GLY A 20 -11.79 -11.32 1.15
N ASN A 21 -10.76 -11.62 0.33
CA ASN A 21 -9.95 -12.81 0.52
C ASN A 21 -8.96 -12.69 1.69
N HIS A 22 -8.59 -11.45 2.03
CA HIS A 22 -7.55 -11.19 3.03
C HIS A 22 -8.01 -10.10 4.00
N PRO A 23 -8.98 -10.40 4.88
CA PRO A 23 -9.58 -9.37 5.75
C PRO A 23 -8.60 -8.76 6.74
N ARG A 24 -7.50 -9.45 7.04
CA ARG A 24 -6.46 -8.90 7.94
C ARG A 24 -5.66 -7.78 7.29
N PHE A 25 -5.60 -7.76 5.95
CA PHE A 25 -4.77 -6.78 5.27
C PHE A 25 -5.37 -5.36 5.35
N PRO A 26 -6.66 -5.13 5.05
CA PRO A 26 -7.26 -3.81 5.28
C PRO A 26 -7.17 -3.37 6.73
N ALA A 27 -7.35 -4.30 7.68
CA ALA A 27 -7.20 -3.97 9.10
C ALA A 27 -5.79 -3.51 9.43
N PHE A 28 -4.78 -4.16 8.84
CA PHE A 28 -3.39 -3.77 8.98
C PHE A 28 -3.16 -2.37 8.42
N LEU A 29 -3.69 -2.07 7.23
CA LEU A 29 -3.55 -0.75 6.62
C LEU A 29 -4.21 0.33 7.47
N GLN A 30 -5.34 0.02 8.09
CA GLN A 30 -6.01 0.95 8.99
C GLN A 30 -5.14 1.24 10.22
N ALA A 31 -4.51 0.21 10.77
CA ALA A 31 -3.60 0.37 11.90
C ALA A 31 -2.40 1.23 11.53
N VAL A 32 -1.85 1.02 10.33
CA VAL A 32 -0.74 1.82 9.82
C VAL A 32 -1.16 3.29 9.69
N ARG A 33 -2.35 3.52 9.16
CA ARG A 33 -2.87 4.87 9.01
C ARG A 33 -3.03 5.56 10.35
N THR A 34 -3.54 4.83 11.35
CA THR A 34 -3.74 5.37 12.70
C THR A 34 -2.41 5.69 13.38
N ALA A 35 -1.44 4.79 13.25
CA ALA A 35 -0.11 5.00 13.83
C ALA A 35 0.63 6.15 13.14
N GLY A 36 0.39 6.30 11.83
CA GLY A 36 1.03 7.33 11.03
C GLY A 36 2.44 6.91 10.58
N ILE A 37 2.74 7.18 9.33
CA ILE A 37 4.07 6.95 8.78
C ILE A 37 4.82 8.26 8.84
N LYS A 38 6.05 8.22 9.37
CA LYS A 38 6.91 9.39 9.53
C LYS A 38 8.22 9.15 8.83
N GLU A 39 8.98 10.23 8.63
CA GLU A 39 10.34 10.10 8.16
C GLU A 39 11.13 9.21 9.13
N GLY A 40 11.89 8.28 8.58
CA GLY A 40 12.65 7.32 9.37
C GLY A 40 11.92 6.01 9.63
N THR A 41 10.63 5.94 9.30
CA THR A 41 9.87 4.68 9.41
C THR A 41 10.49 3.65 8.48
N ILE A 42 10.59 2.42 8.95
CA ILE A 42 11.11 1.31 8.16
C ILE A 42 9.97 0.37 7.82
N ILE A 43 9.79 0.11 6.53
CA ILE A 43 8.81 -0.85 6.04
C ILE A 43 9.57 -2.09 5.59
N GLU A 44 9.29 -3.22 6.20
CA GLU A 44 9.90 -4.49 5.84
C GLU A 44 8.91 -5.31 5.04
N VAL A 45 9.37 -5.85 3.92
CA VAL A 45 8.55 -6.70 3.05
C VAL A 45 9.21 -8.06 2.95
N ASN A 46 8.44 -9.10 3.22
CA ASN A 46 8.90 -10.48 3.12
C ASN A 46 7.91 -11.26 2.27
N ILE A 47 8.40 -11.85 1.20
CA ILE A 47 7.59 -12.65 0.28
C ILE A 47 8.11 -14.07 0.29
N THR A 48 7.21 -15.02 0.54
CA THR A 48 7.53 -16.43 0.49
C THR A 48 6.69 -17.08 -0.60
N THR A 49 7.34 -17.71 -1.56
CA THR A 49 6.63 -18.39 -2.64
C THR A 49 6.14 -19.76 -2.18
N PRO A 50 5.18 -20.37 -2.92
CA PRO A 50 4.72 -21.72 -2.58
C PRO A 50 5.85 -22.75 -2.59
N GLU A 51 6.91 -22.51 -3.37
CA GLU A 51 8.07 -23.39 -3.44
C GLU A 51 9.03 -23.21 -2.27
N GLY A 52 8.73 -22.28 -1.38
CA GLY A 52 9.56 -22.05 -0.19
C GLY A 52 10.66 -21.00 -0.39
N LYS A 53 10.69 -20.35 -1.53
CA LYS A 53 11.69 -19.30 -1.78
C LYS A 53 11.30 -18.03 -1.05
N SER A 54 12.22 -17.45 -0.29
CA SER A 54 11.99 -16.22 0.46
C SER A 54 12.74 -15.07 -0.17
N MET A 55 12.06 -13.92 -0.26
CA MET A 55 12.64 -12.67 -0.71
C MET A 55 12.29 -11.59 0.29
N MET A 56 13.27 -10.82 0.72
CA MET A 56 13.07 -9.78 1.72
C MET A 56 13.72 -8.49 1.28
N THR A 57 13.03 -7.38 1.52
CA THR A 57 13.59 -6.06 1.34
C THR A 57 13.08 -5.14 2.44
N ASN A 58 13.71 -4.01 2.59
CA ASN A 58 13.19 -2.98 3.47
C ASN A 58 13.27 -1.63 2.79
N VAL A 59 12.40 -0.71 3.21
CA VAL A 59 12.33 0.64 2.69
C VAL A 59 12.35 1.58 3.88
N ARG A 60 13.28 2.51 3.89
CA ARG A 60 13.31 3.57 4.89
C ARG A 60 12.67 4.80 4.30
N ILE A 61 11.64 5.30 4.98
CA ILE A 61 10.89 6.46 4.51
C ILE A 61 11.74 7.71 4.70
N THR A 62 11.93 8.45 3.61
CA THR A 62 12.69 9.70 3.60
C THR A 62 11.73 10.89 3.60
N ALA A 63 12.29 12.09 3.76
CA ALA A 63 11.51 13.32 3.68
C ALA A 63 10.85 13.45 2.29
N SER A 64 11.56 13.06 1.23
CA SER A 64 11.00 13.08 -0.13
C SER A 64 9.83 12.14 -0.27
N ASP A 65 9.89 10.97 0.39
CA ASP A 65 8.79 10.01 0.36
C ASP A 65 7.55 10.58 1.04
N MET A 66 7.74 11.31 2.13
CA MET A 66 6.62 11.95 2.82
C MET A 66 5.94 12.98 1.92
N GLN A 67 6.72 13.72 1.15
CA GLN A 67 6.16 14.68 0.20
C GLN A 67 5.36 13.94 -0.89
N ALA A 68 5.88 12.81 -1.37
CA ALA A 68 5.18 12.01 -2.37
C ALA A 68 3.82 11.51 -1.83
N PHE A 69 3.77 11.09 -0.57
CA PHE A 69 2.52 10.66 0.05
C PHE A 69 1.52 11.80 0.13
N GLU A 70 1.97 13.02 0.45
CA GLU A 70 1.09 14.18 0.47
C GLU A 70 0.53 14.48 -0.91
N ASP A 71 1.36 14.37 -1.94
CA ASP A 71 0.93 14.58 -3.32
C ASP A 71 -0.12 13.54 -3.74
N LEU A 72 0.07 12.29 -3.33
CA LEU A 72 -0.89 11.22 -3.62
C LEU A 72 -2.21 11.42 -2.87
N LYS A 73 -2.13 11.95 -1.66
CA LYS A 73 -3.30 12.23 -0.85
C LYS A 73 -4.21 13.25 -1.52
N ASP A 74 -3.62 14.24 -2.20
CA ASP A 74 -4.38 15.26 -2.93
C ASP A 74 -5.19 14.67 -4.06
N LEU A 75 -4.76 13.54 -4.63
CA LEU A 75 -5.51 12.87 -5.70
C LEU A 75 -6.82 12.26 -5.19
N GLN A 76 -6.90 11.96 -3.91
CA GLN A 76 -8.08 11.35 -3.31
C GLN A 76 -9.08 12.40 -2.82
N GLY A 77 -8.62 13.60 -2.67
CA GLY A 77 -9.42 14.69 -2.18
C GLY A 77 -10.31 15.30 -3.21
#